data_cbc32bd6cea024aed6ad2837cb98702e
#
_entry.id   cbc32bd6cea024aed6ad2837cb98702e
#
_cell.length_a   1.000
_cell.length_b   1.000
_cell.length_c   1.000
_cell.angle_alpha   90.00
_cell.angle_beta   90.00
_cell.angle_gamma   90.00
#
_symmetry.space_group_name_H-M   'P 1'
#
loop_
_entity.id
_entity.type
_entity.pdbx_description
1 polymer ?
#
loop_
_entity_poly.entity_id
_entity_poly.type
_entity_poly.pdbx_seq_one_letter_code
_entity_poly.pdbx_strand_id
1 'polypeptide(L)'
;VRYYDTVTRHRFTTENRVDVEQVERDLAQMVTWMAESEREVLAGSEFHDLAVKTLKGDRPTGSLNSWGRKRLPRYDFEFQKHNMNEMLVTNAVGALEDYAISVGLFQVMNTHPKETSPEKILSCYRRTYPDAPQPTSGMIRAHLIRYHKKGERKASLPGVSAKLNLAVCDTYFAPKAVRDDSDPLNVVVQVKTPTYGLTKISLRLPENSERFGDGKVCRPTIRLNSKGRVVFDVAIEHEVDTRQTKNVMGVDLGKVEPFVATVLDPENKHRSAPYHANYKKRIGSLVKKERQRRTLAAHLYERANLCEKHNRDFHAQVLRTEAKRVSAKATRIKHEISQCIASQVVGIAEKSDAHLSLENLSWLDSQGGRWPHAEIQHRIEKTAKRYGLKVVKVSAKNTSRTCSRCGGQVSNNSKTRVGACTVCGFSLNRDVSASREIALRATSQSSRSRERMRLLLRQRTLERSSAVTRQSKPVTVLGGIQGHTGTSNNCLEATLMMVRETLDSRGSPT
;
A
#
# COMPACT_ATOMS: atom_id res chain seq x y z
N VAL A 1 15.15 -8.28 -9.31
CA VAL A 1 14.50 -7.45 -8.26
C VAL A 1 14.31 -8.28 -7.02
N ARG A 2 14.71 -7.74 -5.86
CA ARG A 2 14.49 -8.38 -4.57
C ARG A 2 13.17 -7.93 -3.96
N TYR A 3 12.43 -8.87 -3.39
CA TYR A 3 11.25 -8.58 -2.58
C TYR A 3 11.18 -9.51 -1.37
N TYR A 4 10.41 -9.10 -0.35
CA TYR A 4 10.27 -9.84 0.89
C TYR A 4 8.81 -10.20 1.12
N ASP A 5 8.58 -11.48 1.41
CA ASP A 5 7.30 -11.96 1.91
C ASP A 5 7.43 -12.25 3.41
N THR A 6 6.47 -11.78 4.20
CA THR A 6 6.45 -12.03 5.65
C THR A 6 5.35 -13.04 5.98
N VAL A 7 5.72 -14.11 6.64
CA VAL A 7 4.83 -15.13 7.15
C VAL A 7 4.76 -15.04 8.65
N THR A 8 3.56 -14.91 9.19
CA THR A 8 3.32 -14.87 10.63
C THR A 8 2.91 -16.25 11.15
N ARG A 9 3.59 -16.76 12.17
CA ARG A 9 3.33 -18.05 12.80
C ARG A 9 3.09 -17.93 14.29
N HIS A 10 2.08 -18.66 14.77
CA HIS A 10 1.69 -18.73 16.19
C HIS A 10 1.93 -20.09 16.80
N ARG A 11 2.17 -21.10 15.96
CA ARG A 11 2.44 -22.48 16.40
C ARG A 11 3.84 -22.83 16.00
N PHE A 12 4.54 -23.46 16.90
CA PHE A 12 5.89 -23.98 16.70
C PHE A 12 6.06 -25.26 17.48
N THR A 13 7.06 -26.03 17.12
CA THR A 13 7.51 -27.23 17.85
C THR A 13 8.98 -27.04 18.26
N THR A 14 9.41 -27.82 19.21
CA THR A 14 10.80 -27.81 19.70
C THR A 14 11.43 -29.17 19.47
N GLU A 15 12.74 -29.22 19.33
CA GLU A 15 13.48 -30.48 19.25
C GLU A 15 13.82 -31.01 20.65
N ASN A 16 14.01 -32.35 20.77
CA ASN A 16 14.65 -33.03 21.90
C ASN A 16 14.06 -32.76 23.29
N ARG A 17 12.80 -33.13 23.54
CA ARG A 17 12.16 -33.10 24.87
C ARG A 17 12.10 -31.73 25.57
N VAL A 18 12.30 -30.65 24.82
CA VAL A 18 12.17 -29.31 25.35
C VAL A 18 10.66 -28.95 25.42
N ASP A 19 10.21 -28.51 26.58
CA ASP A 19 8.81 -28.12 26.78
C ASP A 19 8.47 -26.86 26.00
N VAL A 20 7.57 -26.98 25.02
CA VAL A 20 7.12 -25.87 24.15
C VAL A 20 6.49 -24.75 24.98
N GLU A 21 5.72 -25.08 26.03
CA GLU A 21 5.07 -24.08 26.87
C GLU A 21 6.07 -23.27 27.67
N GLN A 22 7.13 -23.92 28.17
CA GLN A 22 8.20 -23.21 28.86
C GLN A 22 8.97 -22.30 27.91
N VAL A 23 9.29 -22.75 26.70
CA VAL A 23 9.92 -21.91 25.66
C VAL A 23 9.02 -20.72 25.31
N GLU A 24 7.69 -20.92 25.19
CA GLU A 24 6.76 -19.81 24.94
C GLU A 24 6.75 -18.81 26.10
N ARG A 25 6.81 -19.28 27.36
CA ARG A 25 6.92 -18.40 28.55
C ARG A 25 8.23 -17.60 28.55
N ASP A 26 9.34 -18.25 28.29
CA ASP A 26 10.67 -17.62 28.22
C ASP A 26 10.69 -16.51 27.17
N LEU A 27 10.24 -16.80 25.94
CA LEU A 27 10.19 -15.83 24.86
C LEU A 27 9.22 -14.67 25.16
N ALA A 28 8.07 -14.97 25.78
CA ALA A 28 7.12 -13.95 26.19
C ALA A 28 7.74 -13.01 27.24
N GLN A 29 8.45 -13.55 28.20
CA GLN A 29 9.18 -12.76 29.22
C GLN A 29 10.23 -11.86 28.59
N MET A 30 11.03 -12.37 27.65
CA MET A 30 12.01 -11.57 26.91
C MET A 30 11.38 -10.42 26.12
N VAL A 31 10.26 -10.68 25.42
CA VAL A 31 9.54 -9.62 24.68
C VAL A 31 8.93 -8.58 25.62
N THR A 32 8.40 -9.03 26.77
CA THR A 32 7.81 -8.14 27.79
C THR A 32 8.89 -7.24 28.38
N TRP A 33 10.03 -7.80 28.79
CA TRP A 33 11.16 -7.03 29.27
C TRP A 33 11.63 -5.98 28.24
N MET A 34 11.73 -6.36 26.96
CA MET A 34 12.10 -5.43 25.90
C MET A 34 11.10 -4.26 25.80
N ALA A 35 9.80 -4.56 25.86
CA ALA A 35 8.76 -3.56 25.78
C ALA A 35 8.76 -2.59 26.97
N GLU A 36 9.02 -3.09 28.17
CA GLU A 36 9.09 -2.30 29.40
C GLU A 36 10.34 -1.41 29.40
N SER A 37 11.48 -1.99 29.05
CA SER A 37 12.75 -1.26 28.95
C SER A 37 12.71 -0.17 27.87
N GLU A 38 12.16 -0.46 26.69
CA GLU A 38 11.93 0.58 25.66
C GLU A 38 11.03 1.71 26.18
N ARG A 39 9.97 1.38 26.90
CA ARG A 39 9.05 2.40 27.43
C ARG A 39 9.74 3.31 28.44
N GLU A 40 10.54 2.76 29.32
CA GLU A 40 11.32 3.51 30.30
C GLU A 40 12.32 4.47 29.63
N VAL A 41 13.06 3.96 28.63
CA VAL A 41 14.01 4.76 27.86
C VAL A 41 13.32 5.92 27.15
N LEU A 42 12.19 5.64 26.45
CA LEU A 42 11.48 6.65 25.67
C LEU A 42 10.79 7.69 26.53
N ALA A 43 10.42 7.36 27.78
CA ALA A 43 9.78 8.28 28.71
C ALA A 43 10.77 9.23 29.42
N GLY A 44 12.06 8.93 29.38
CA GLY A 44 13.09 9.75 30.06
C GLY A 44 13.26 11.13 29.43
N SER A 45 13.40 12.17 30.26
CA SER A 45 13.66 13.55 29.79
C SER A 45 14.92 13.64 28.93
N GLU A 46 15.95 12.87 29.25
CA GLU A 46 17.20 12.80 28.50
C GLU A 46 16.98 12.31 27.04
N PHE A 47 15.97 11.50 26.77
CA PHE A 47 15.64 11.06 25.41
C PHE A 47 15.22 12.24 24.52
N HIS A 48 14.46 13.19 25.07
CA HIS A 48 14.10 14.41 24.36
C HIS A 48 15.33 15.28 24.09
N ASP A 49 16.20 15.46 25.07
CA ASP A 49 17.42 16.27 24.93
C ASP A 49 18.38 15.67 23.88
N LEU A 50 18.49 14.35 23.85
CA LEU A 50 19.26 13.64 22.85
C LEU A 50 18.65 13.81 21.43
N ALA A 51 17.32 13.80 21.32
CA ALA A 51 16.65 14.05 20.04
C ALA A 51 16.91 15.48 19.52
N VAL A 52 16.92 16.48 20.43
CA VAL A 52 17.25 17.87 20.08
C VAL A 52 18.72 17.99 19.65
N LYS A 53 19.65 17.31 20.30
CA LYS A 53 21.07 17.25 19.89
C LYS A 53 21.21 16.60 18.52
N THR A 54 20.56 15.45 18.29
CA THR A 54 20.54 14.76 16.99
C THR A 54 20.02 15.67 15.86
N LEU A 55 19.00 16.48 16.16
CA LEU A 55 18.45 17.44 15.22
C LEU A 55 19.44 18.55 14.85
N LYS A 56 20.34 18.91 15.75
CA LYS A 56 21.40 19.91 15.53
C LYS A 56 22.65 19.36 14.85
N GLY A 57 22.64 18.08 14.46
CA GLY A 57 23.76 17.42 13.79
C GLY A 57 24.75 16.74 14.74
N ASP A 58 24.59 16.94 16.05
CA ASP A 58 25.33 16.16 17.04
C ASP A 58 24.87 14.70 17.01
N ARG A 59 25.49 13.88 16.18
CA ARG A 59 25.16 12.45 16.10
C ARG A 59 25.63 11.76 17.40
N PRO A 60 24.72 11.43 18.33
CA PRO A 60 25.11 10.79 19.56
C PRO A 60 25.35 9.27 19.41
N THR A 61 25.67 8.76 18.21
CA THR A 61 25.87 7.34 17.98
C THR A 61 26.89 6.72 18.93
N GLY A 62 27.99 7.39 19.17
CA GLY A 62 28.93 6.98 20.23
C GLY A 62 28.36 7.19 21.62
N SER A 63 27.64 8.29 21.87
CA SER A 63 27.08 8.64 23.18
C SER A 63 25.81 7.86 23.50
N LEU A 64 24.98 7.47 22.51
CA LEU A 64 23.81 6.61 22.72
C LEU A 64 24.20 5.17 23.07
N ASN A 65 25.20 4.61 22.41
CA ASN A 65 25.74 3.32 22.80
C ASN A 65 26.34 3.37 24.19
N SER A 66 27.07 4.44 24.51
CA SER A 66 27.65 4.65 25.86
C SER A 66 26.53 4.96 26.89
N TRP A 67 25.57 5.77 26.57
CA TRP A 67 24.42 6.08 27.42
C TRP A 67 23.54 4.84 27.63
N GLY A 68 23.22 4.10 26.58
CA GLY A 68 22.47 2.85 26.66
C GLY A 68 23.17 1.80 27.55
N ARG A 69 24.48 1.61 27.40
CA ARG A 69 25.25 0.66 28.22
C ARG A 69 25.29 1.05 29.69
N LYS A 70 25.23 2.33 30.04
CA LYS A 70 25.33 2.82 31.42
C LYS A 70 23.98 2.94 32.14
N ARG A 71 22.90 3.21 31.43
CA ARG A 71 21.62 3.64 32.02
C ARG A 71 20.40 2.80 31.66
N LEU A 72 20.49 1.96 30.64
CA LEU A 72 19.38 1.07 30.31
C LEU A 72 19.21 -0.01 31.37
N PRO A 73 17.96 -0.41 31.69
CA PRO A 73 17.72 -1.56 32.56
C PRO A 73 18.49 -2.74 32.04
N ARG A 74 19.27 -3.39 32.93
CA ARG A 74 20.07 -4.53 32.52
C ARG A 74 19.22 -5.78 32.63
N TYR A 75 19.25 -6.58 31.55
CA TYR A 75 18.68 -7.91 31.58
C TYR A 75 19.52 -8.80 32.49
N ASP A 76 18.94 -9.33 33.56
CA ASP A 76 19.69 -10.02 34.65
C ASP A 76 20.01 -11.49 34.34
N PHE A 77 19.43 -12.06 33.28
CA PHE A 77 19.81 -13.40 32.86
C PHE A 77 21.20 -13.39 32.22
N GLU A 78 22.18 -13.96 32.84
CA GLU A 78 23.57 -13.97 32.39
C GLU A 78 23.75 -14.40 30.94
N PHE A 79 22.88 -15.28 30.48
CA PHE A 79 22.97 -15.97 29.23
C PHE A 79 22.66 -15.11 27.98
N GLN A 80 21.93 -14.00 28.12
CA GLN A 80 21.48 -13.16 27.01
C GLN A 80 21.73 -11.66 27.23
N LYS A 81 22.36 -11.31 28.32
CA LYS A 81 22.52 -9.92 28.76
C LYS A 81 23.03 -8.99 27.67
N HIS A 82 24.07 -9.43 26.95
CA HIS A 82 24.68 -8.61 25.91
C HIS A 82 23.75 -8.41 24.72
N ASN A 83 23.12 -9.45 24.21
CA ASN A 83 22.29 -9.41 23.01
C ASN A 83 20.98 -8.63 23.22
N MET A 84 20.36 -8.79 24.37
CA MET A 84 19.14 -8.05 24.72
C MET A 84 19.43 -6.56 24.89
N ASN A 85 20.56 -6.21 25.49
CA ASN A 85 20.99 -4.83 25.63
C ASN A 85 21.33 -4.18 24.28
N GLU A 86 22.01 -4.88 23.38
CA GLU A 86 22.30 -4.38 22.03
C GLU A 86 21.02 -4.21 21.20
N MET A 87 20.04 -5.11 21.30
CA MET A 87 18.72 -4.92 20.68
C MET A 87 18.00 -3.69 21.23
N LEU A 88 18.00 -3.50 22.54
CA LEU A 88 17.39 -2.35 23.17
C LEU A 88 18.05 -1.04 22.70
N VAL A 89 19.38 -1.00 22.66
CA VAL A 89 20.13 0.15 22.14
C VAL A 89 19.76 0.43 20.67
N THR A 90 19.72 -0.60 19.83
CA THR A 90 19.38 -0.44 18.40
C THR A 90 17.95 0.08 18.20
N ASN A 91 16.99 -0.44 18.96
CA ASN A 91 15.61 0.03 18.93
C ASN A 91 15.50 1.49 19.39
N ALA A 92 16.20 1.83 20.49
CA ALA A 92 16.22 3.19 21.02
C ALA A 92 16.87 4.21 20.06
N VAL A 93 17.95 3.82 19.35
CA VAL A 93 18.60 4.67 18.33
C VAL A 93 17.65 4.94 17.16
N GLY A 94 17.01 3.90 16.62
CA GLY A 94 16.03 4.08 15.55
C GLY A 94 14.84 4.95 15.96
N ALA A 95 14.32 4.74 17.16
CA ALA A 95 13.25 5.56 17.72
C ALA A 95 13.67 7.02 17.94
N LEU A 96 14.92 7.25 18.32
CA LEU A 96 15.47 8.59 18.53
C LEU A 96 15.56 9.37 17.23
N GLU A 97 16.06 8.77 16.14
CA GLU A 97 16.14 9.44 14.84
C GLU A 97 14.76 9.84 14.34
N ASP A 98 13.79 8.92 14.39
CA ASP A 98 12.40 9.20 14.00
C ASP A 98 11.76 10.30 14.85
N TYR A 99 12.07 10.31 16.16
CA TYR A 99 11.57 11.33 17.07
C TYR A 99 12.23 12.69 16.82
N ALA A 100 13.53 12.73 16.59
CA ALA A 100 14.26 13.95 16.21
C ALA A 100 13.68 14.57 14.93
N ILE A 101 13.46 13.76 13.90
CA ILE A 101 12.78 14.20 12.67
C ILE A 101 11.40 14.78 12.99
N SER A 102 10.62 14.12 13.85
CA SER A 102 9.28 14.57 14.23
C SER A 102 9.31 15.91 14.95
N VAL A 103 10.25 16.10 15.89
CA VAL A 103 10.45 17.38 16.59
C VAL A 103 10.79 18.49 15.59
N GLY A 104 11.76 18.27 14.70
CA GLY A 104 12.15 19.24 13.69
C GLY A 104 11.04 19.61 12.72
N LEU A 105 10.24 18.63 12.27
CA LEU A 105 9.10 18.87 11.39
C LEU A 105 8.04 19.75 12.08
N PHE A 106 7.70 19.51 13.36
CA PHE A 106 6.76 20.37 14.08
C PHE A 106 7.31 21.76 14.30
N GLN A 107 8.61 21.92 14.57
CA GLN A 107 9.24 23.24 14.69
C GLN A 107 9.15 24.02 13.37
N VAL A 108 9.48 23.39 12.24
CA VAL A 108 9.35 24.01 10.92
C VAL A 108 7.89 24.39 10.61
N MET A 109 6.94 23.52 10.92
CA MET A 109 5.52 23.80 10.68
C MET A 109 4.98 24.91 11.59
N ASN A 110 5.50 25.04 12.81
CA ASN A 110 5.13 26.15 13.72
C ASN A 110 5.66 27.50 13.21
N THR A 111 6.83 27.53 12.56
CA THR A 111 7.35 28.76 11.90
C THR A 111 6.66 29.07 10.58
N HIS A 112 6.08 28.05 9.91
CA HIS A 112 5.38 28.19 8.64
C HIS A 112 3.95 27.63 8.71
N PRO A 113 3.05 28.18 9.56
CA PRO A 113 1.77 27.54 9.90
C PRO A 113 0.76 27.46 8.76
N LYS A 114 0.94 28.24 7.69
CA LYS A 114 0.07 28.20 6.50
C LYS A 114 0.59 27.29 5.38
N GLU A 115 1.81 26.76 5.49
CA GLU A 115 2.40 25.93 4.45
C GLU A 115 1.83 24.51 4.51
N THR A 116 1.36 24.03 3.34
CA THR A 116 0.76 22.69 3.19
C THR A 116 1.50 21.82 2.16
N SER A 117 2.50 22.39 1.45
CA SER A 117 3.29 21.66 0.47
C SER A 117 4.38 20.82 1.16
N PRO A 118 4.40 19.50 0.98
CA PRO A 118 5.46 18.65 1.51
C PRO A 118 6.85 19.04 1.02
N GLU A 119 6.97 19.50 -0.25
CA GLU A 119 8.23 19.88 -0.88
C GLU A 119 8.81 21.14 -0.23
N LYS A 120 7.96 22.11 0.05
CA LYS A 120 8.37 23.34 0.73
C LYS A 120 8.76 23.08 2.19
N ILE A 121 7.98 22.25 2.91
CA ILE A 121 8.33 21.85 4.29
C ILE A 121 9.67 21.12 4.30
N LEU A 122 9.92 20.20 3.34
CA LEU A 122 11.22 19.52 3.22
C LEU A 122 12.36 20.52 2.97
N SER A 123 12.16 21.49 2.08
CA SER A 123 13.15 22.52 1.77
C SER A 123 13.47 23.39 3.01
N CYS A 124 12.43 23.79 3.76
CA CYS A 124 12.60 24.53 5.03
C CYS A 124 13.32 23.67 6.08
N TYR A 125 12.95 22.40 6.21
CA TYR A 125 13.59 21.48 7.15
C TYR A 125 15.09 21.33 6.85
N ARG A 126 15.47 21.08 5.59
CA ARG A 126 16.87 20.94 5.18
C ARG A 126 17.70 22.19 5.41
N ARG A 127 17.09 23.36 5.20
CA ARG A 127 17.76 24.64 5.45
C ARG A 127 17.98 24.89 6.95
N THR A 128 16.99 24.52 7.78
CA THR A 128 17.05 24.72 9.23
C THR A 128 17.93 23.70 9.92
N TYR A 129 17.92 22.45 9.41
CA TYR A 129 18.62 21.31 9.99
C TYR A 129 19.40 20.54 8.91
N PRO A 130 20.50 21.11 8.39
CA PRO A 130 21.24 20.51 7.27
C PRO A 130 21.86 19.16 7.61
N ASP A 131 22.33 18.98 8.84
CA ASP A 131 23.05 17.80 9.31
C ASP A 131 22.14 16.77 10.03
N ALA A 132 20.85 17.09 10.18
CA ALA A 132 19.88 16.19 10.81
C ALA A 132 19.49 15.00 9.92
N PRO A 133 19.00 13.90 10.52
CA PRO A 133 18.37 12.82 9.78
C PRO A 133 17.26 13.35 8.87
N GLN A 134 17.21 12.87 7.61
CA GLN A 134 16.31 13.42 6.60
C GLN A 134 14.93 12.76 6.66
N PRO A 135 13.84 13.55 6.72
CA PRO A 135 12.50 12.99 6.71
C PRO A 135 12.12 12.40 5.36
N THR A 136 11.43 11.28 5.38
CA THR A 136 10.79 10.74 4.18
C THR A 136 9.57 11.58 3.78
N SER A 137 9.19 11.56 2.50
CA SER A 137 7.97 12.22 2.03
C SER A 137 6.71 11.71 2.77
N GLY A 138 6.70 10.44 3.17
CA GLY A 138 5.62 9.84 3.98
C GLY A 138 5.52 10.46 5.38
N MET A 139 6.66 10.65 6.05
CA MET A 139 6.71 11.30 7.37
C MET A 139 6.21 12.73 7.30
N ILE A 140 6.68 13.51 6.34
CA ILE A 140 6.26 14.91 6.17
C ILE A 140 4.74 14.99 5.98
N ARG A 141 4.16 14.17 5.12
CA ARG A 141 2.71 14.14 4.88
C ARG A 141 1.92 13.74 6.12
N ALA A 142 2.38 12.72 6.84
CA ALA A 142 1.75 12.31 8.10
C ALA A 142 1.74 13.45 9.12
N HIS A 143 2.84 14.20 9.25
CA HIS A 143 2.96 15.32 10.15
C HIS A 143 2.12 16.53 9.72
N LEU A 144 2.02 16.83 8.42
CA LEU A 144 1.11 17.86 7.90
C LEU A 144 -0.36 17.54 8.24
N ILE A 145 -0.77 16.27 8.17
CA ILE A 145 -2.12 15.86 8.58
C ILE A 145 -2.32 16.10 10.08
N ARG A 146 -1.36 15.67 10.91
CA ARG A 146 -1.41 15.86 12.36
C ARG A 146 -1.49 17.34 12.71
N TYR A 147 -0.68 18.18 12.07
CA TYR A 147 -0.63 19.61 12.29
C TYR A 147 -1.92 20.32 11.86
N HIS A 148 -2.35 20.17 10.60
CA HIS A 148 -3.48 20.94 10.05
C HIS A 148 -4.86 20.37 10.39
N LYS A 149 -4.99 19.03 10.46
CA LYS A 149 -6.30 18.40 10.71
C LYS A 149 -6.56 18.06 12.17
N LYS A 150 -5.51 17.66 12.91
CA LYS A 150 -5.66 17.28 14.31
C LYS A 150 -5.26 18.39 15.29
N GLY A 151 -4.71 19.49 14.78
CA GLY A 151 -4.27 20.61 15.61
C GLY A 151 -3.05 20.34 16.48
N GLU A 152 -2.31 19.23 16.20
CA GLU A 152 -1.11 18.90 16.97
C GLU A 152 0.01 19.90 16.68
N ARG A 153 0.70 20.37 17.71
CA ARG A 153 1.78 21.36 17.62
C ARG A 153 3.13 20.87 18.15
N LYS A 154 3.14 19.69 18.76
CA LYS A 154 4.33 19.06 19.34
C LYS A 154 4.44 17.62 18.86
N ALA A 155 5.67 17.12 18.78
CA ALA A 155 5.93 15.72 18.54
C ALA A 155 5.47 14.89 19.75
N SER A 156 4.77 13.79 19.48
CA SER A 156 4.50 12.77 20.49
C SER A 156 5.68 11.82 20.59
N LEU A 157 5.95 11.29 21.77
CA LEU A 157 6.96 10.26 21.95
C LEU A 157 6.70 9.06 21.02
N PRO A 158 7.75 8.40 20.53
CA PRO A 158 7.60 7.23 19.69
C PRO A 158 6.91 6.09 20.43
N GLY A 159 6.21 5.25 19.68
CA GLY A 159 5.60 4.04 20.23
C GLY A 159 6.65 2.95 20.47
N VAL A 160 6.47 2.18 21.54
CA VAL A 160 7.28 1.02 21.85
C VAL A 160 7.14 -0.05 20.76
N SER A 161 8.26 -0.56 20.26
CA SER A 161 8.30 -1.60 19.24
C SER A 161 7.88 -2.97 19.75
N ALA A 162 8.24 -3.30 20.99
CA ALA A 162 7.94 -4.56 21.68
C ALA A 162 8.26 -5.82 20.84
N LYS A 163 9.44 -5.85 20.21
CA LYS A 163 9.88 -6.94 19.33
C LYS A 163 11.30 -7.36 19.63
N LEU A 164 11.54 -8.67 19.56
CA LEU A 164 12.90 -9.21 19.49
C LEU A 164 13.29 -9.33 18.02
N ASN A 165 14.19 -8.49 17.57
CA ASN A 165 14.74 -8.57 16.22
C ASN A 165 16.00 -9.42 16.21
N LEU A 166 15.87 -10.68 15.85
CA LEU A 166 16.96 -11.63 15.85
C LEU A 166 18.06 -11.31 14.80
N ALA A 167 17.81 -10.38 13.88
CA ALA A 167 18.80 -9.93 12.90
C ALA A 167 19.92 -9.09 13.51
N VAL A 168 19.71 -8.48 14.66
CA VAL A 168 20.67 -7.56 15.30
C VAL A 168 21.77 -8.29 16.08
N CYS A 169 21.61 -9.60 16.30
CA CYS A 169 22.47 -10.38 17.20
C CYS A 169 23.57 -11.19 16.49
N ASP A 170 24.30 -10.57 15.56
CA ASP A 170 25.24 -11.31 14.67
C ASP A 170 26.56 -11.77 15.29
N THR A 171 27.02 -11.12 16.34
CA THR A 171 28.43 -11.25 16.74
C THR A 171 28.75 -12.45 17.66
N TYR A 172 27.78 -12.92 18.46
CA TYR A 172 28.04 -13.97 19.44
C TYR A 172 27.11 -15.18 19.40
N PHE A 173 25.91 -15.05 18.88
CA PHE A 173 24.92 -16.13 18.80
C PHE A 173 24.00 -15.89 17.62
N ALA A 174 24.50 -16.11 16.41
CA ALA A 174 23.70 -16.02 15.21
C ALA A 174 22.48 -16.95 15.33
N PRO A 175 21.27 -16.45 15.61
CA PRO A 175 20.09 -17.25 15.45
C PRO A 175 20.03 -17.61 13.97
N LYS A 176 20.38 -18.86 13.65
CA LYS A 176 20.26 -19.34 12.29
C LYS A 176 18.79 -19.64 12.06
N ALA A 177 18.19 -18.96 11.11
CA ALA A 177 16.96 -19.43 10.51
C ALA A 177 17.36 -20.18 9.25
N VAL A 178 17.19 -21.49 9.25
CA VAL A 178 17.58 -22.36 8.15
C VAL A 178 16.35 -23.15 7.75
N ARG A 179 16.21 -23.43 6.45
CA ARG A 179 15.24 -24.44 6.00
C ARG A 179 15.69 -25.81 6.42
N ASP A 180 14.75 -26.66 6.69
CA ASP A 180 15.00 -28.07 6.83
C ASP A 180 15.24 -28.65 5.42
N ASP A 181 16.35 -29.34 5.23
CA ASP A 181 16.69 -29.92 3.94
C ASP A 181 15.70 -31.02 3.53
N SER A 182 15.01 -31.65 4.48
CA SER A 182 14.01 -32.68 4.26
C SER A 182 12.60 -32.14 3.99
N ASP A 183 12.27 -30.94 4.52
CA ASP A 183 10.98 -30.28 4.35
C ASP A 183 11.17 -28.77 4.12
N PRO A 184 11.18 -28.29 2.86
CA PRO A 184 11.39 -26.87 2.56
C PRO A 184 10.32 -25.93 3.15
N LEU A 185 9.21 -26.45 3.63
CA LEU A 185 8.18 -25.69 4.35
C LEU A 185 8.47 -25.61 5.84
N ASN A 186 9.46 -26.31 6.35
CA ASN A 186 9.87 -26.24 7.74
C ASN A 186 11.10 -25.32 7.89
N VAL A 187 10.94 -24.28 8.74
CA VAL A 187 12.01 -23.32 9.05
C VAL A 187 12.45 -23.55 10.49
N VAL A 188 13.69 -23.94 10.67
CA VAL A 188 14.31 -24.12 11.97
C VAL A 188 14.97 -22.81 12.40
N VAL A 189 14.55 -22.30 13.56
CA VAL A 189 15.08 -21.08 14.14
C VAL A 189 15.81 -21.45 15.45
N GLN A 190 17.06 -21.07 15.57
CA GLN A 190 17.81 -21.22 16.82
C GLN A 190 17.67 -19.96 17.65
N VAL A 191 17.17 -20.10 18.87
CA VAL A 191 17.01 -18.99 19.83
C VAL A 191 17.54 -19.44 21.17
N LYS A 192 18.22 -18.56 21.87
CA LYS A 192 18.60 -18.84 23.27
C LYS A 192 17.45 -18.42 24.17
N THR A 193 17.04 -19.36 25.01
CA THR A 193 16.03 -19.14 26.05
C THR A 193 16.66 -19.20 27.45
N PRO A 194 16.12 -18.49 28.44
CA PRO A 194 16.64 -18.50 29.79
C PRO A 194 16.72 -19.91 30.41
N THR A 195 15.69 -20.73 30.19
CA THR A 195 15.58 -22.06 30.82
C THR A 195 16.44 -23.13 30.14
N TYR A 196 16.43 -23.16 28.80
CA TYR A 196 17.06 -24.26 28.06
C TYR A 196 18.31 -23.87 27.28
N GLY A 197 18.72 -22.61 27.37
CA GLY A 197 19.82 -22.13 26.56
C GLY A 197 19.51 -22.15 25.07
N LEU A 198 20.40 -22.66 24.23
CA LEU A 198 20.24 -22.71 22.79
C LEU A 198 19.14 -23.71 22.40
N THR A 199 18.01 -23.21 21.99
CA THR A 199 16.81 -23.99 21.65
C THR A 199 16.53 -23.89 20.16
N LYS A 200 16.25 -25.02 19.52
CA LYS A 200 15.79 -25.08 18.14
C LYS A 200 14.27 -25.11 18.12
N ILE A 201 13.71 -24.20 17.37
CA ILE A 201 12.26 -24.01 17.19
C ILE A 201 11.94 -24.25 15.73
N SER A 202 11.01 -25.16 15.45
CA SER A 202 10.53 -25.46 14.11
C SER A 202 9.23 -24.73 13.82
N LEU A 203 9.23 -23.99 12.72
CA LEU A 203 8.11 -23.17 12.24
C LEU A 203 7.66 -23.70 10.89
N ARG A 204 6.47 -24.31 10.84
CA ARG A 204 5.93 -24.79 9.56
C ARG A 204 5.31 -23.63 8.76
N LEU A 205 5.80 -23.39 7.55
CA LEU A 205 5.25 -22.43 6.61
C LEU A 205 3.89 -22.93 6.05
N PRO A 206 3.05 -22.06 5.45
CA PRO A 206 1.75 -22.48 4.87
C PRO A 206 1.97 -23.43 3.69
N GLU A 207 1.18 -24.51 3.63
CA GLU A 207 1.25 -25.51 2.56
C GLU A 207 0.94 -24.96 1.15
N ASN A 208 0.10 -23.92 1.06
CA ASN A 208 -0.28 -23.30 -0.22
C ASN A 208 0.80 -22.41 -0.85
N SER A 209 2.05 -22.61 -0.49
CA SER A 209 3.09 -21.67 -0.80
C SER A 209 4.30 -22.32 -1.44
N GLU A 210 4.12 -23.00 -2.58
CA GLU A 210 5.21 -23.28 -3.53
C GLU A 210 6.12 -22.04 -3.71
N ARG A 211 5.50 -20.85 -3.66
CA ARG A 211 6.19 -19.55 -3.71
C ARG A 211 7.16 -19.29 -2.56
N PHE A 212 7.09 -20.03 -1.44
CA PHE A 212 8.03 -19.87 -0.34
C PHE A 212 9.15 -20.90 -0.40
N GLY A 213 9.05 -21.91 -1.31
CA GLY A 213 10.01 -23.00 -1.44
C GLY A 213 11.43 -22.54 -1.75
N ASP A 214 11.59 -21.57 -2.65
CA ASP A 214 12.91 -21.19 -3.21
C ASP A 214 13.52 -19.93 -2.59
N GLY A 215 12.78 -19.20 -1.75
CA GLY A 215 13.27 -17.95 -1.16
C GLY A 215 14.23 -18.16 0.01
N LYS A 216 15.18 -17.26 0.17
CA LYS A 216 16.11 -17.24 1.31
C LYS A 216 15.35 -16.83 2.58
N VAL A 217 15.40 -17.66 3.61
CA VAL A 217 14.82 -17.36 4.91
C VAL A 217 15.69 -16.31 5.61
N CYS A 218 15.07 -15.18 5.96
CA CYS A 218 15.68 -14.17 6.80
C CYS A 218 15.41 -14.49 8.28
N ARG A 219 16.22 -13.91 9.16
CA ARG A 219 16.03 -14.07 10.59
C ARG A 219 14.66 -13.54 11.03
N PRO A 220 13.89 -14.31 11.81
CA PRO A 220 12.57 -13.90 12.22
C PRO A 220 12.61 -12.79 13.28
N THR A 221 11.49 -12.10 13.36
CA THR A 221 11.18 -11.19 14.47
C THR A 221 10.18 -11.87 15.39
N ILE A 222 10.42 -11.83 16.70
CA ILE A 222 9.51 -12.37 17.71
C ILE A 222 8.77 -11.23 18.40
N ARG A 223 7.46 -11.37 18.54
CA ARG A 223 6.60 -10.41 19.25
C ARG A 223 5.45 -11.10 19.95
N LEU A 224 4.75 -10.39 20.82
CA LEU A 224 3.49 -10.86 21.40
C LEU A 224 2.31 -10.37 20.55
N ASN A 225 1.30 -11.20 20.43
CA ASN A 225 0.00 -10.79 19.86
C ASN A 225 -0.87 -10.12 20.96
N SER A 226 -2.07 -9.67 20.58
CA SER A 226 -3.03 -9.05 21.51
C SER A 226 -3.54 -9.96 22.63
N LYS A 227 -3.22 -11.26 22.57
CA LYS A 227 -3.56 -12.27 23.60
C LYS A 227 -2.35 -12.67 24.43
N GLY A 228 -1.22 -11.98 24.32
CA GLY A 228 0.02 -12.31 25.00
C GLY A 228 0.76 -13.57 24.50
N ARG A 229 0.32 -14.18 23.38
CA ARG A 229 0.96 -15.35 22.78
C ARG A 229 2.13 -14.93 21.89
N VAL A 230 3.20 -15.71 21.92
CA VAL A 230 4.37 -15.52 21.08
C VAL A 230 4.03 -15.70 19.59
N VAL A 231 4.57 -14.84 18.77
CA VAL A 231 4.39 -14.82 17.32
C VAL A 231 5.71 -14.61 16.64
N PHE A 232 5.99 -15.44 15.67
CA PHE A 232 7.15 -15.32 14.80
C PHE A 232 6.72 -14.68 13.47
N ASP A 233 7.34 -13.58 13.10
CA ASP A 233 7.22 -12.99 11.76
C ASP A 233 8.48 -13.36 10.98
N VAL A 234 8.37 -14.33 10.08
CA VAL A 234 9.46 -14.84 9.24
C VAL A 234 9.44 -14.12 7.91
N ALA A 235 10.48 -13.38 7.57
CA ALA A 235 10.66 -12.79 6.27
C ALA A 235 11.39 -13.77 5.34
N ILE A 236 10.90 -13.90 4.12
CA ILE A 236 11.50 -14.71 3.07
C ILE A 236 11.89 -13.77 1.93
N GLU A 237 13.16 -13.73 1.60
CA GLU A 237 13.72 -12.94 0.51
C GLU A 237 13.65 -13.75 -0.78
N HIS A 238 13.10 -13.14 -1.80
CA HIS A 238 13.03 -13.69 -3.15
C HIS A 238 13.78 -12.79 -4.12
N GLU A 239 14.48 -13.39 -5.04
CA GLU A 239 15.08 -12.71 -6.17
C GLU A 239 14.35 -13.13 -7.45
N VAL A 240 13.84 -12.15 -8.19
CA VAL A 240 13.09 -12.37 -9.44
C VAL A 240 13.66 -11.48 -10.51
N ASP A 241 13.89 -12.05 -11.67
CA ASP A 241 14.33 -11.29 -12.82
C ASP A 241 13.24 -10.36 -13.34
N THR A 242 13.64 -9.15 -13.69
CA THR A 242 12.70 -8.19 -14.28
C THR A 242 12.37 -8.61 -15.70
N ARG A 243 11.11 -8.89 -15.96
CA ARG A 243 10.62 -9.24 -17.31
C ARG A 243 10.69 -8.02 -18.22
N GLN A 244 11.21 -8.23 -19.41
CA GLN A 244 11.07 -7.29 -20.52
C GLN A 244 9.69 -7.48 -21.11
N THR A 245 8.85 -6.45 -21.03
CA THR A 245 7.46 -6.49 -21.50
C THR A 245 7.29 -5.60 -22.73
N LYS A 246 6.48 -6.06 -23.69
CA LYS A 246 6.22 -5.33 -24.94
C LYS A 246 5.19 -4.22 -24.76
N ASN A 247 4.23 -4.45 -23.88
CA ASN A 247 3.07 -3.58 -23.72
C ASN A 247 3.15 -2.72 -22.45
N VAL A 248 2.30 -1.69 -22.39
CA VAL A 248 2.10 -0.82 -21.22
C VAL A 248 0.65 -0.87 -20.79
N MET A 249 0.38 -1.20 -19.55
CA MET A 249 -0.96 -1.16 -18.99
C MET A 249 -1.13 0.05 -18.07
N GLY A 250 -1.95 1.00 -18.45
CA GLY A 250 -2.36 2.12 -17.61
C GLY A 250 -3.55 1.72 -16.74
N VAL A 251 -3.49 2.03 -15.45
CA VAL A 251 -4.51 1.68 -14.47
C VAL A 251 -4.99 2.94 -13.77
N ASP A 252 -6.26 3.23 -13.89
CA ASP A 252 -6.97 4.25 -13.10
C ASP A 252 -7.66 3.58 -11.91
N LEU A 253 -7.36 4.04 -10.69
CA LEU A 253 -7.90 3.52 -9.44
C LEU A 253 -9.01 4.42 -8.93
N GLY A 254 -10.22 3.90 -8.79
CA GLY A 254 -11.39 4.65 -8.37
C GLY A 254 -12.19 4.02 -7.25
N LYS A 255 -13.08 4.82 -6.65
CA LYS A 255 -13.98 4.35 -5.59
C LYS A 255 -15.22 3.63 -6.13
N VAL A 256 -15.74 4.08 -7.27
CA VAL A 256 -16.97 3.54 -7.92
C VAL A 256 -16.60 2.34 -8.76
N GLU A 257 -15.63 2.51 -9.66
CA GLU A 257 -14.94 1.43 -10.34
C GLU A 257 -13.62 1.21 -9.60
N PRO A 258 -13.41 0.06 -8.95
CA PRO A 258 -12.19 -0.22 -8.19
C PRO A 258 -10.92 -0.03 -9.00
N PHE A 259 -10.97 -0.39 -10.28
CA PHE A 259 -9.98 -0.01 -11.29
C PHE A 259 -10.57 -0.07 -12.70
N VAL A 260 -10.00 0.72 -13.57
CA VAL A 260 -10.14 0.60 -15.02
C VAL A 260 -8.74 0.52 -15.62
N ALA A 261 -8.47 -0.49 -16.43
CA ALA A 261 -7.16 -0.69 -17.03
C ALA A 261 -7.27 -0.75 -18.56
N THR A 262 -6.28 -0.21 -19.25
CA THR A 262 -6.17 -0.29 -20.71
C THR A 262 -4.74 -0.64 -21.07
N VAL A 263 -4.56 -1.67 -21.89
CA VAL A 263 -3.25 -2.06 -22.43
C VAL A 263 -3.00 -1.32 -23.73
N LEU A 264 -1.84 -0.73 -23.84
CA LEU A 264 -1.32 -0.06 -25.02
C LEU A 264 -0.13 -0.85 -25.55
N ASP A 265 -0.18 -1.21 -26.82
CA ASP A 265 0.97 -1.67 -27.58
C ASP A 265 1.67 -0.45 -28.21
N PRO A 266 2.88 -0.07 -27.75
CA PRO A 266 3.58 1.10 -28.29
C PRO A 266 4.05 0.92 -29.72
N GLU A 267 4.39 -0.30 -30.15
CA GLU A 267 4.89 -0.61 -31.48
C GLU A 267 3.76 -0.63 -32.50
N ASN A 268 2.74 -1.44 -32.26
CA ASN A 268 1.58 -1.56 -33.14
C ASN A 268 0.50 -0.51 -32.87
N LYS A 269 0.70 0.32 -31.83
CA LYS A 269 -0.22 1.40 -31.44
C LYS A 269 -1.65 0.94 -31.20
N HIS A 270 -1.79 -0.33 -30.87
CA HIS A 270 -3.07 -0.92 -30.54
C HIS A 270 -3.43 -0.64 -29.09
N ARG A 271 -4.72 -0.42 -28.84
CA ARG A 271 -5.28 -0.30 -27.48
C ARG A 271 -6.29 -1.41 -27.27
N SER A 272 -6.17 -2.10 -26.16
CA SER A 272 -7.17 -3.08 -25.79
C SER A 272 -8.54 -2.41 -25.50
N ALA A 273 -9.57 -3.22 -25.49
CA ALA A 273 -10.80 -2.88 -24.77
C ALA A 273 -10.46 -2.61 -23.29
N PRO A 274 -11.21 -1.75 -22.60
CA PRO A 274 -10.96 -1.49 -21.19
C PRO A 274 -11.26 -2.74 -20.35
N TYR A 275 -10.35 -3.03 -19.41
CA TYR A 275 -10.58 -4.03 -18.37
C TYR A 275 -11.20 -3.36 -17.16
N HIS A 276 -12.21 -3.97 -16.61
CA HIS A 276 -12.88 -3.55 -15.37
C HIS A 276 -12.67 -4.59 -14.29
N ALA A 277 -12.90 -4.20 -13.03
CA ALA A 277 -12.81 -5.13 -11.92
C ALA A 277 -13.81 -6.30 -12.11
N ASN A 278 -13.28 -7.50 -12.32
CA ASN A 278 -14.06 -8.71 -12.15
C ASN A 278 -14.49 -8.80 -10.68
N TYR A 279 -15.52 -9.57 -10.35
CA TYR A 279 -16.02 -9.64 -8.97
C TYR A 279 -16.50 -8.30 -8.39
N LYS A 280 -16.98 -7.38 -9.23
CA LYS A 280 -17.56 -6.11 -8.78
C LYS A 280 -18.59 -6.32 -7.66
N LYS A 281 -19.41 -7.39 -7.75
CA LYS A 281 -20.35 -7.79 -6.68
C LYS A 281 -19.63 -8.16 -5.38
N ARG A 282 -18.53 -8.94 -5.45
CA ARG A 282 -17.74 -9.34 -4.28
C ARG A 282 -17.07 -8.14 -3.62
N ILE A 283 -16.38 -7.30 -4.40
CA ILE A 283 -15.74 -6.09 -3.90
C ILE A 283 -16.79 -5.15 -3.29
N GLY A 284 -17.94 -4.95 -3.96
CA GLY A 284 -19.04 -4.16 -3.44
C GLY A 284 -19.59 -4.69 -2.12
N SER A 285 -19.74 -6.01 -1.98
CA SER A 285 -20.13 -6.66 -0.72
C SER A 285 -19.11 -6.42 0.40
N LEU A 286 -17.81 -6.56 0.10
CA LEU A 286 -16.74 -6.30 1.06
C LEU A 286 -16.71 -4.82 1.50
N VAL A 287 -16.88 -3.88 0.57
CA VAL A 287 -16.98 -2.45 0.86
C VAL A 287 -18.18 -2.14 1.76
N LYS A 288 -19.34 -2.77 1.49
CA LYS A 288 -20.53 -2.62 2.35
C LYS A 288 -20.26 -3.16 3.76
N LYS A 289 -19.67 -4.34 3.89
CA LYS A 289 -19.30 -4.95 5.18
C LYS A 289 -18.28 -4.10 5.95
N GLU A 290 -17.26 -3.59 5.27
CA GLU A 290 -16.24 -2.71 5.86
C GLU A 290 -16.90 -1.45 6.44
N ARG A 291 -17.76 -0.79 5.65
CA ARG A 291 -18.50 0.41 6.08
C ARG A 291 -19.38 0.12 7.29
N GLN A 292 -20.14 -0.98 7.30
CA GLN A 292 -20.97 -1.38 8.42
C GLN A 292 -20.14 -1.57 9.70
N ARG A 293 -18.97 -2.24 9.60
CA ARG A 293 -18.08 -2.45 10.75
C ARG A 293 -17.51 -1.14 11.27
N ARG A 294 -17.13 -0.20 10.39
CA ARG A 294 -16.65 1.12 10.82
C ARG A 294 -17.73 1.93 11.53
N THR A 295 -18.96 1.93 11.00
CA THR A 295 -20.08 2.63 11.62
C THR A 295 -20.36 2.05 13.00
N LEU A 296 -20.39 0.70 13.13
CA LEU A 296 -20.57 0.04 14.42
C LEU A 296 -19.44 0.40 15.41
N ALA A 297 -18.18 0.39 14.97
CA ALA A 297 -17.06 0.75 15.83
C ALA A 297 -17.16 2.20 16.31
N ALA A 298 -17.52 3.15 15.44
CA ALA A 298 -17.75 4.54 15.81
C ALA A 298 -18.84 4.69 16.87
N HIS A 299 -19.98 4.04 16.66
CA HIS A 299 -21.08 4.05 17.62
C HIS A 299 -20.69 3.46 18.99
N LEU A 300 -19.89 2.37 19.00
CA LEU A 300 -19.40 1.79 20.26
C LEU A 300 -18.46 2.75 21.01
N TYR A 301 -17.60 3.51 20.28
CA TYR A 301 -16.77 4.54 20.89
C TYR A 301 -17.59 5.69 21.45
N GLU A 302 -18.63 6.16 20.76
CA GLU A 302 -19.53 7.21 21.25
C GLU A 302 -20.24 6.77 22.55
N ARG A 303 -20.75 5.53 22.57
CA ARG A 303 -21.36 4.95 23.79
C ARG A 303 -20.35 4.81 24.92
N ALA A 304 -19.11 4.41 24.63
CA ALA A 304 -18.05 4.35 25.64
C ALA A 304 -17.76 5.72 26.26
N ASN A 305 -17.68 6.76 25.44
CA ASN A 305 -17.48 8.13 25.92
C ASN A 305 -18.66 8.64 26.77
N LEU A 306 -19.89 8.24 26.43
CA LEU A 306 -21.07 8.55 27.27
C LEU A 306 -21.02 7.80 28.61
N CYS A 307 -20.62 6.54 28.64
CA CYS A 307 -20.44 5.79 29.90
C CYS A 307 -19.40 6.44 30.81
N GLU A 308 -18.27 6.90 30.25
CA GLU A 308 -17.24 7.64 31.00
C GLU A 308 -17.78 8.93 31.63
N LYS A 309 -18.54 9.73 30.85
CA LYS A 309 -19.20 10.95 31.36
C LYS A 309 -20.15 10.68 32.53
N HIS A 310 -20.66 9.47 32.63
CA HIS A 310 -21.54 9.03 33.72
C HIS A 310 -20.83 8.18 34.78
N ASN A 311 -19.50 8.23 34.89
CA ASN A 311 -18.65 7.50 35.84
C ASN A 311 -18.85 5.97 35.80
N ARG A 312 -19.15 5.44 34.60
CA ARG A 312 -19.30 3.98 34.35
C ARG A 312 -18.07 3.41 33.64
N ASP A 313 -16.90 3.53 34.26
CA ASP A 313 -15.61 3.26 33.64
C ASP A 313 -15.45 1.82 33.18
N PHE A 314 -15.92 0.86 33.94
CA PHE A 314 -15.90 -0.55 33.55
C PHE A 314 -16.66 -0.79 32.24
N HIS A 315 -17.89 -0.26 32.13
CA HIS A 315 -18.67 -0.38 30.89
C HIS A 315 -18.02 0.36 29.72
N ALA A 316 -17.42 1.50 29.94
CA ALA A 316 -16.67 2.24 28.94
C ALA A 316 -15.49 1.41 28.41
N GLN A 317 -14.75 0.75 29.31
CA GLN A 317 -13.62 -0.12 28.92
C GLN A 317 -14.05 -1.33 28.10
N VAL A 318 -15.14 -1.99 28.47
CA VAL A 318 -15.73 -3.11 27.71
C VAL A 318 -16.13 -2.67 26.30
N LEU A 319 -16.87 -1.55 26.19
CA LEU A 319 -17.29 -1.00 24.89
C LEU A 319 -16.10 -0.59 24.03
N ARG A 320 -15.04 0.00 24.59
CA ARG A 320 -13.81 0.33 23.85
C ARG A 320 -13.09 -0.91 23.35
N THR A 321 -13.07 -1.97 24.15
CA THR A 321 -12.43 -3.24 23.74
C THR A 321 -13.19 -3.85 22.56
N GLU A 322 -14.52 -3.86 22.62
CA GLU A 322 -15.35 -4.34 21.50
C GLU A 322 -15.21 -3.44 20.26
N ALA A 323 -15.18 -2.11 20.43
CA ALA A 323 -14.93 -1.16 19.34
C ALA A 323 -13.59 -1.43 18.64
N LYS A 324 -12.53 -1.67 19.41
CA LYS A 324 -11.20 -2.07 18.86
C LYS A 324 -11.29 -3.38 18.07
N ARG A 325 -12.02 -4.38 18.60
CA ARG A 325 -12.23 -5.68 17.92
C ARG A 325 -12.96 -5.52 16.59
N VAL A 326 -14.03 -4.72 16.56
CA VAL A 326 -14.82 -4.45 15.34
C VAL A 326 -14.01 -3.65 14.34
N SER A 327 -13.25 -2.65 14.78
CA SER A 327 -12.36 -1.85 13.93
C SER A 327 -11.25 -2.71 13.29
N ALA A 328 -10.67 -3.65 14.04
CA ALA A 328 -9.68 -4.59 13.51
C ALA A 328 -10.27 -5.50 12.41
N LYS A 329 -11.55 -5.90 12.53
CA LYS A 329 -12.26 -6.63 11.46
C LYS A 329 -12.46 -5.77 10.22
N ALA A 330 -12.82 -4.50 10.37
CA ALA A 330 -12.93 -3.56 9.24
C ALA A 330 -11.61 -3.39 8.52
N THR A 331 -10.51 -3.27 9.24
CA THR A 331 -9.16 -3.18 8.68
C THR A 331 -8.79 -4.44 7.88
N ARG A 332 -9.10 -5.63 8.38
CA ARG A 332 -8.86 -6.89 7.63
C ARG A 332 -9.64 -6.94 6.32
N ILE A 333 -10.92 -6.53 6.33
CA ILE A 333 -11.73 -6.45 5.10
C ILE A 333 -11.12 -5.45 4.12
N LYS A 334 -10.63 -4.30 4.60
CA LYS A 334 -9.92 -3.32 3.76
C LYS A 334 -8.68 -3.92 3.08
N HIS A 335 -7.90 -4.71 3.80
CA HIS A 335 -6.75 -5.43 3.24
C HIS A 335 -7.17 -6.47 2.20
N GLU A 336 -8.27 -7.20 2.44
CA GLU A 336 -8.82 -8.16 1.48
C GLU A 336 -9.24 -7.46 0.16
N ILE A 337 -9.94 -6.33 0.25
CA ILE A 337 -10.29 -5.51 -0.92
C ILE A 337 -9.04 -5.13 -1.71
N SER A 338 -8.02 -4.59 -1.03
CA SER A 338 -6.78 -4.16 -1.67
C SER A 338 -6.05 -5.32 -2.34
N GLN A 339 -6.03 -6.50 -1.70
CA GLN A 339 -5.42 -7.71 -2.26
C GLN A 339 -6.17 -8.23 -3.48
N CYS A 340 -7.52 -8.26 -3.44
CA CYS A 340 -8.34 -8.67 -4.58
C CYS A 340 -8.09 -7.78 -5.81
N ILE A 341 -8.01 -6.47 -5.61
CA ILE A 341 -7.75 -5.53 -6.71
C ILE A 341 -6.33 -5.75 -7.26
N ALA A 342 -5.32 -5.84 -6.39
CA ALA A 342 -3.94 -6.03 -6.81
C ALA A 342 -3.74 -7.31 -7.61
N SER A 343 -4.34 -8.43 -7.17
CA SER A 343 -4.24 -9.71 -7.87
C SER A 343 -4.86 -9.66 -9.27
N GLN A 344 -6.00 -8.98 -9.44
CA GLN A 344 -6.64 -8.84 -10.75
C GLN A 344 -5.83 -7.96 -11.69
N VAL A 345 -5.38 -6.80 -11.20
CA VAL A 345 -4.57 -5.85 -12.00
C VAL A 345 -3.28 -6.52 -12.48
N VAL A 346 -2.55 -7.17 -11.58
CA VAL A 346 -1.29 -7.84 -11.93
C VAL A 346 -1.53 -9.04 -12.85
N GLY A 347 -2.58 -9.84 -12.61
CA GLY A 347 -2.93 -10.96 -13.50
C GLY A 347 -3.31 -10.53 -14.92
N ILE A 348 -3.94 -9.37 -15.10
CA ILE A 348 -4.21 -8.79 -16.43
C ILE A 348 -2.89 -8.36 -17.06
N ALA A 349 -2.01 -7.67 -16.32
CA ALA A 349 -0.73 -7.20 -16.83
C ALA A 349 0.17 -8.37 -17.28
N GLU A 350 0.22 -9.44 -16.49
CA GLU A 350 0.98 -10.65 -16.81
C GLU A 350 0.47 -11.31 -18.10
N LYS A 351 -0.85 -11.52 -18.20
CA LYS A 351 -1.47 -12.12 -19.41
C LYS A 351 -1.32 -11.26 -20.65
N SER A 352 -1.19 -9.96 -20.50
CA SER A 352 -1.05 -8.99 -21.58
C SER A 352 0.40 -8.67 -21.92
N ASP A 353 1.38 -9.34 -21.30
CA ASP A 353 2.81 -9.03 -21.40
C ASP A 353 3.07 -7.52 -21.28
N ALA A 354 2.53 -6.91 -20.21
CA ALA A 354 2.54 -5.48 -20.02
C ALA A 354 3.19 -5.08 -18.70
N HIS A 355 4.02 -4.02 -18.71
CA HIS A 355 4.39 -3.37 -17.47
C HIS A 355 3.26 -2.42 -17.00
N LEU A 356 3.22 -2.19 -15.70
CA LEU A 356 2.16 -1.41 -15.07
C LEU A 356 2.51 0.07 -15.03
N SER A 357 1.54 0.91 -15.33
CA SER A 357 1.60 2.35 -15.09
C SER A 357 0.45 2.77 -14.17
N LEU A 358 0.80 3.43 -13.07
CA LEU A 358 -0.12 3.91 -12.04
C LEU A 358 0.03 5.43 -11.87
N GLU A 359 -1.04 6.10 -11.47
CA GLU A 359 -0.93 7.47 -10.99
C GLU A 359 -0.17 7.54 -9.66
N ASN A 360 0.59 8.59 -9.44
CA ASN A 360 1.15 8.87 -8.12
C ASN A 360 0.07 9.51 -7.23
N LEU A 361 -0.68 8.68 -6.50
CA LEU A 361 -1.77 9.07 -5.61
C LEU A 361 -1.34 9.21 -4.14
N SER A 362 -0.05 9.26 -3.86
CA SER A 362 0.48 9.32 -2.49
C SER A 362 -0.03 10.51 -1.66
N TRP A 363 -0.56 11.55 -2.30
CA TRP A 363 -1.16 12.72 -1.66
C TRP A 363 -2.64 12.54 -1.30
N LEU A 364 -3.37 11.60 -1.93
CA LEU A 364 -4.82 11.42 -1.69
C LEU A 364 -5.12 10.86 -0.29
N ASP A 365 -4.30 9.97 0.22
CA ASP A 365 -4.50 9.39 1.56
C ASP A 365 -4.34 10.44 2.66
N SER A 366 -3.57 11.50 2.40
CA SER A 366 -3.43 12.63 3.32
C SER A 366 -4.72 13.43 3.50
N GLN A 367 -5.67 13.32 2.58
CA GLN A 367 -6.94 14.03 2.66
C GLN A 367 -8.04 13.27 3.44
N GLY A 368 -7.70 12.15 4.10
CA GLY A 368 -8.65 11.38 4.91
C GLY A 368 -9.71 10.66 4.08
N GLY A 369 -9.39 10.31 2.85
CA GLY A 369 -10.26 9.53 1.97
C GLY A 369 -10.53 8.13 2.56
N ARG A 370 -11.81 7.70 2.52
CA ARG A 370 -12.20 6.36 3.01
C ARG A 370 -11.71 5.23 2.10
N TRP A 371 -11.34 5.54 0.84
CA TRP A 371 -10.87 4.56 -0.13
C TRP A 371 -9.35 4.38 -0.01
N PRO A 372 -8.84 3.14 0.08
CA PRO A 372 -7.43 2.89 0.41
C PRO A 372 -6.51 2.96 -0.81
N HIS A 373 -6.41 4.11 -1.48
CA HIS A 373 -5.59 4.25 -2.69
C HIS A 373 -4.12 3.83 -2.50
N ALA A 374 -3.45 4.32 -1.45
CA ALA A 374 -2.05 3.99 -1.20
C ALA A 374 -1.86 2.52 -0.84
N GLU A 375 -2.77 1.94 -0.06
CA GLU A 375 -2.74 0.51 0.25
C GLU A 375 -2.89 -0.35 -1.02
N ILE A 376 -3.83 0.02 -1.91
CA ILE A 376 -4.04 -0.68 -3.18
C ILE A 376 -2.79 -0.56 -4.05
N GLN A 377 -2.23 0.65 -4.21
CA GLN A 377 -1.00 0.85 -4.98
C GLN A 377 0.17 0.05 -4.42
N HIS A 378 0.38 0.11 -3.12
CA HIS A 378 1.44 -0.66 -2.45
C HIS A 378 1.28 -2.17 -2.69
N ARG A 379 0.04 -2.68 -2.63
CA ARG A 379 -0.26 -4.09 -2.91
C ARG A 379 -0.01 -4.45 -4.37
N ILE A 380 -0.40 -3.58 -5.31
CA ILE A 380 -0.10 -3.77 -6.74
C ILE A 380 1.42 -3.83 -6.95
N GLU A 381 2.17 -2.88 -6.40
CA GLU A 381 3.63 -2.83 -6.52
C GLU A 381 4.30 -4.09 -5.93
N LYS A 382 3.85 -4.50 -4.73
CA LYS A 382 4.37 -5.71 -4.09
C LYS A 382 4.04 -6.96 -4.90
N THR A 383 2.81 -7.07 -5.42
CA THR A 383 2.39 -8.22 -6.23
C THR A 383 3.10 -8.24 -7.58
N ALA A 384 3.24 -7.08 -8.25
CA ALA A 384 3.95 -6.97 -9.52
C ALA A 384 5.42 -7.41 -9.41
N LYS A 385 6.11 -7.02 -8.33
CA LYS A 385 7.49 -7.46 -8.07
C LYS A 385 7.63 -8.98 -8.02
N ARG A 386 6.63 -9.71 -7.50
CA ARG A 386 6.65 -11.18 -7.46
C ARG A 386 6.63 -11.82 -8.84
N TYR A 387 6.03 -11.14 -9.81
CA TYR A 387 5.96 -11.58 -11.21
C TYR A 387 7.05 -10.97 -12.09
N GLY A 388 8.01 -10.24 -11.50
CA GLY A 388 9.05 -9.55 -12.24
C GLY A 388 8.54 -8.38 -13.10
N LEU A 389 7.31 -7.90 -12.87
CA LEU A 389 6.71 -6.83 -13.65
C LEU A 389 7.16 -5.46 -13.13
N LYS A 390 7.56 -4.60 -14.06
CA LYS A 390 7.92 -3.21 -13.76
C LYS A 390 6.66 -2.39 -13.46
N VAL A 391 6.73 -1.52 -12.44
CA VAL A 391 5.68 -0.53 -12.13
C VAL A 391 6.25 0.87 -12.27
N VAL A 392 5.61 1.68 -13.10
CA VAL A 392 5.97 3.08 -13.34
C VAL A 392 4.91 3.97 -12.72
N LYS A 393 5.32 4.97 -11.93
CA LYS A 393 4.42 5.99 -11.39
C LYS A 393 4.45 7.24 -12.26
N VAL A 394 3.29 7.67 -12.71
CA VAL A 394 3.12 8.90 -13.50
C VAL A 394 2.41 9.99 -12.70
N SER A 395 2.61 11.25 -13.07
CA SER A 395 1.92 12.36 -12.40
C SER A 395 0.40 12.25 -12.57
N ALA A 396 -0.34 12.33 -11.48
CA ALA A 396 -1.81 12.32 -11.48
C ALA A 396 -2.43 13.64 -11.99
N LYS A 397 -1.62 14.70 -12.17
CA LYS A 397 -2.13 16.00 -12.59
C LYS A 397 -2.78 15.90 -13.97
N ASN A 398 -4.08 16.24 -14.04
CA ASN A 398 -4.87 16.32 -15.25
C ASN A 398 -5.03 15.02 -16.07
N THR A 399 -4.78 13.83 -15.52
CA THR A 399 -4.99 12.55 -16.24
C THR A 399 -6.42 12.38 -16.71
N SER A 400 -7.41 12.71 -15.88
CA SER A 400 -8.84 12.67 -16.23
C SER A 400 -9.33 13.89 -17.03
N ARG A 401 -8.51 14.92 -17.22
CA ARG A 401 -8.85 16.14 -17.96
C ARG A 401 -8.12 16.25 -19.29
N THR A 402 -7.25 15.32 -19.61
CA THR A 402 -6.49 15.29 -20.85
C THR A 402 -7.09 14.25 -21.81
N CYS A 403 -7.38 14.65 -23.02
CA CYS A 403 -7.88 13.72 -24.03
C CYS A 403 -6.80 12.73 -24.45
N SER A 404 -7.05 11.44 -24.25
CA SER A 404 -6.12 10.38 -24.64
C SER A 404 -5.94 10.24 -26.17
N ARG A 405 -6.76 10.94 -26.98
CA ARG A 405 -6.67 10.94 -28.45
C ARG A 405 -5.80 12.08 -28.97
N CYS A 406 -6.04 13.32 -28.56
CA CYS A 406 -5.39 14.50 -29.12
C CYS A 406 -4.59 15.34 -28.10
N GLY A 407 -4.70 15.04 -26.79
CA GLY A 407 -4.06 15.82 -25.73
C GLY A 407 -4.81 17.09 -25.33
N GLY A 408 -5.92 17.42 -26.00
CA GLY A 408 -6.73 18.58 -25.67
C GLY A 408 -7.47 18.43 -24.34
N GLN A 409 -8.12 19.50 -23.91
CA GLN A 409 -8.88 19.50 -22.65
C GLN A 409 -10.19 18.71 -22.79
N VAL A 410 -10.50 17.93 -21.75
CA VAL A 410 -11.76 17.19 -21.63
C VAL A 410 -12.68 17.90 -20.65
N SER A 411 -13.91 18.21 -21.08
CA SER A 411 -14.99 18.61 -20.19
C SER A 411 -15.68 17.36 -19.64
N ASN A 412 -15.76 17.26 -18.31
CA ASN A 412 -16.34 16.10 -17.64
C ASN A 412 -17.74 16.39 -17.15
N ASN A 413 -18.72 15.58 -17.55
CA ASN A 413 -20.02 15.58 -16.93
C ASN A 413 -19.99 14.65 -15.70
N SER A 414 -20.16 15.24 -14.52
CA SER A 414 -20.11 14.49 -13.25
C SER A 414 -21.22 13.45 -13.10
N LYS A 415 -22.39 13.67 -13.71
CA LYS A 415 -23.54 12.76 -13.64
C LYS A 415 -23.37 11.53 -14.53
N THR A 416 -22.93 11.71 -15.76
CA THR A 416 -22.82 10.63 -16.75
C THR A 416 -21.46 9.93 -16.73
N ARG A 417 -20.46 10.49 -16.07
CA ARG A 417 -19.04 10.03 -16.12
C ARG A 417 -18.46 9.98 -17.53
N VAL A 418 -19.08 10.64 -18.48
CA VAL A 418 -18.61 10.78 -19.86
C VAL A 418 -17.88 12.11 -19.98
N GLY A 419 -16.68 12.07 -20.53
CA GLY A 419 -15.90 13.25 -20.86
C GLY A 419 -15.90 13.48 -22.38
N ALA A 420 -16.13 14.71 -22.80
CA ALA A 420 -16.02 15.11 -24.20
C ALA A 420 -14.81 16.06 -24.39
N CYS A 421 -14.00 15.80 -25.38
CA CYS A 421 -12.88 16.67 -25.73
C CYS A 421 -13.34 17.94 -26.43
N THR A 422 -12.96 19.10 -25.89
CA THR A 422 -13.31 20.40 -26.48
C THR A 422 -12.58 20.69 -27.80
N VAL A 423 -11.49 19.95 -28.11
CA VAL A 423 -10.68 20.17 -29.33
C VAL A 423 -11.08 19.21 -30.45
N CYS A 424 -11.21 17.91 -30.19
CA CYS A 424 -11.46 16.90 -31.23
C CYS A 424 -12.84 16.25 -31.15
N GLY A 425 -13.73 16.69 -30.26
CA GLY A 425 -15.05 16.13 -30.07
C GLY A 425 -15.13 14.68 -29.56
N PHE A 426 -13.95 14.05 -29.32
CA PHE A 426 -13.92 12.65 -28.87
C PHE A 426 -14.55 12.51 -27.49
N SER A 427 -15.56 11.65 -27.40
CA SER A 427 -16.27 11.37 -26.16
C SER A 427 -16.00 9.96 -25.68
N LEU A 428 -15.71 9.81 -24.37
CA LEU A 428 -15.39 8.52 -23.77
C LEU A 428 -15.69 8.55 -22.27
N ASN A 429 -15.92 7.38 -21.68
CA ASN A 429 -15.94 7.27 -20.23
C ASN A 429 -14.62 7.83 -19.65
N ARG A 430 -14.72 8.70 -18.65
CA ARG A 430 -13.57 9.45 -18.12
C ARG A 430 -12.50 8.52 -17.49
N ASP A 431 -12.91 7.40 -16.86
CA ASP A 431 -11.99 6.48 -16.21
C ASP A 431 -11.22 5.65 -17.26
N VAL A 432 -11.90 5.31 -18.37
CA VAL A 432 -11.24 4.70 -19.54
C VAL A 432 -10.28 5.70 -20.21
N SER A 433 -10.68 6.97 -20.33
CA SER A 433 -9.80 8.01 -20.86
C SER A 433 -8.59 8.22 -19.96
N ALA A 434 -8.76 8.22 -18.63
CA ALA A 434 -7.69 8.34 -17.66
C ALA A 434 -6.72 7.15 -17.74
N SER A 435 -7.22 5.91 -17.77
CA SER A 435 -6.36 4.72 -17.89
C SER A 435 -5.50 4.74 -19.18
N ARG A 436 -6.08 5.20 -20.31
CA ARG A 436 -5.33 5.38 -21.57
C ARG A 436 -4.25 6.46 -21.45
N GLU A 437 -4.58 7.59 -20.83
CA GLU A 437 -3.64 8.69 -20.62
C GLU A 437 -2.49 8.28 -19.68
N ILE A 438 -2.79 7.48 -18.63
CA ILE A 438 -1.78 6.92 -17.73
C ILE A 438 -0.82 6.02 -18.50
N ALA A 439 -1.31 5.13 -19.39
CA ALA A 439 -0.47 4.30 -20.24
C ALA A 439 0.41 5.15 -21.17
N LEU A 440 -0.17 6.17 -21.83
CA LEU A 440 0.56 7.07 -22.71
C LEU A 440 1.67 7.86 -21.99
N ARG A 441 1.46 8.25 -20.74
CA ARG A 441 2.48 8.94 -19.95
C ARG A 441 3.68 8.07 -19.61
N ALA A 442 3.49 6.76 -19.49
CA ALA A 442 4.57 5.83 -19.21
C ALA A 442 5.41 5.48 -20.42
N THR A 443 4.82 5.49 -21.64
CA THR A 443 5.55 5.18 -22.88
C THR A 443 6.52 6.26 -23.32
N SER A 444 6.38 7.48 -22.80
CA SER A 444 7.24 8.59 -23.22
C SER A 444 7.73 9.40 -22.03
N GLN A 445 9.04 9.47 -21.87
CA GLN A 445 9.67 10.37 -20.89
C GLN A 445 9.66 11.83 -21.35
N SER A 446 9.42 12.11 -22.67
CA SER A 446 9.38 13.45 -23.22
C SER A 446 7.98 13.84 -23.72
N SER A 447 7.63 15.13 -23.60
CA SER A 447 6.37 15.67 -24.13
C SER A 447 6.26 15.49 -25.65
N ARG A 448 7.37 15.62 -26.40
CA ARG A 448 7.43 15.43 -27.86
C ARG A 448 7.08 14.00 -28.28
N SER A 449 7.59 12.99 -27.57
CA SER A 449 7.26 11.59 -27.85
C SER A 449 5.77 11.29 -27.58
N ARG A 450 5.19 11.88 -26.53
CA ARG A 450 3.75 11.75 -26.22
C ARG A 450 2.89 12.36 -27.32
N GLU A 451 3.24 13.53 -27.80
CA GLU A 451 2.52 14.23 -28.87
C GLU A 451 2.61 13.46 -30.19
N ARG A 452 3.80 12.97 -30.56
CA ARG A 452 3.99 12.10 -31.73
C ARG A 452 3.13 10.83 -31.62
N MET A 453 3.08 10.18 -30.46
CA MET A 453 2.24 9.00 -30.22
C MET A 453 0.75 9.33 -30.38
N ARG A 454 0.28 10.47 -29.87
CA ARG A 454 -1.10 10.93 -30.01
C ARG A 454 -1.46 11.21 -31.45
N LEU A 455 -0.59 11.86 -32.22
CA LEU A 455 -0.79 12.12 -33.64
C LEU A 455 -0.92 10.82 -34.44
N LEU A 456 -0.07 9.85 -34.20
CA LEU A 456 -0.13 8.54 -34.85
C LEU A 456 -1.40 7.76 -34.52
N LEU A 457 -1.87 7.83 -33.26
CA LEU A 457 -3.12 7.21 -32.84
C LEU A 457 -4.34 7.92 -33.49
N ARG A 458 -4.29 9.23 -33.67
CA ARG A 458 -5.30 10.01 -34.36
C ARG A 458 -5.42 9.64 -35.85
N GLN A 459 -4.29 9.52 -36.56
CA GLN A 459 -4.28 9.11 -37.96
C GLN A 459 -4.96 7.76 -38.20
N ARG A 460 -4.60 6.74 -37.41
CA ARG A 460 -5.22 5.40 -37.52
C ARG A 460 -6.71 5.38 -37.21
N THR A 461 -7.19 6.24 -36.33
CA THR A 461 -8.64 6.35 -36.06
C THR A 461 -9.38 6.95 -37.24
N LEU A 462 -8.76 7.92 -37.93
CA LEU A 462 -9.31 8.51 -39.16
C LEU A 462 -9.31 7.51 -40.31
N GLU A 463 -8.23 6.74 -40.48
CA GLU A 463 -8.14 5.68 -41.49
C GLU A 463 -9.20 4.59 -41.29
N ARG A 464 -9.47 4.17 -40.04
CA ARG A 464 -10.54 3.20 -39.73
C ARG A 464 -11.94 3.77 -40.01
N SER A 465 -12.18 5.03 -39.65
CA SER A 465 -13.46 5.69 -39.94
C SER A 465 -13.69 5.80 -41.45
N SER A 466 -12.67 6.14 -42.23
CA SER A 466 -12.76 6.22 -43.69
C SER A 466 -12.91 4.85 -44.36
N ALA A 467 -12.31 3.80 -43.77
CA ALA A 467 -12.48 2.42 -44.27
C ALA A 467 -13.91 1.89 -44.04
N VAL A 468 -14.52 2.21 -42.91
CA VAL A 468 -15.93 1.85 -42.63
C VAL A 468 -16.87 2.59 -43.59
N THR A 469 -16.61 3.87 -43.90
CA THR A 469 -17.42 4.67 -44.82
C THR A 469 -17.29 4.21 -46.29
N ARG A 470 -16.13 3.59 -46.66
CA ARG A 470 -15.96 3.03 -48.02
C ARG A 470 -16.61 1.66 -48.22
N GLN A 471 -16.97 0.94 -47.17
CA GLN A 471 -17.68 -0.35 -47.27
C GLN A 471 -19.21 -0.22 -47.29
N SER A 472 -19.78 0.95 -46.99
CA SER A 472 -21.18 1.22 -47.22
C SER A 472 -21.37 1.60 -48.70
N LYS A 473 -21.65 0.61 -49.57
CA LYS A 473 -22.14 0.86 -50.93
C LYS A 473 -23.43 1.65 -50.84
N PRO A 474 -23.64 2.68 -51.68
CA PRO A 474 -24.94 3.37 -51.74
C PRO A 474 -25.99 2.36 -52.26
N VAL A 475 -26.98 2.08 -51.42
CA VAL A 475 -28.20 1.41 -51.89
C VAL A 475 -28.94 2.41 -52.76
N THR A 476 -28.95 2.19 -54.06
CA THR A 476 -29.74 2.95 -55.03
C THR A 476 -31.21 2.60 -54.82
N VAL A 477 -31.93 3.44 -54.11
CA VAL A 477 -33.42 3.37 -54.10
C VAL A 477 -33.94 4.25 -55.21
N LEU A 478 -34.39 3.62 -56.27
CA LEU A 478 -35.28 4.21 -57.28
C LEU A 478 -36.71 4.28 -56.70
N GLY A 479 -37.32 5.44 -56.73
CA GLY A 479 -38.75 5.55 -56.47
C GLY A 479 -39.11 6.78 -55.63
N GLY A 480 -39.56 7.82 -56.29
CA GLY A 480 -40.00 9.11 -55.71
C GLY A 480 -41.17 8.99 -54.76
N ILE A 481 -41.32 10.00 -53.95
CA ILE A 481 -42.60 10.76 -53.68
C ILE A 481 -42.18 11.95 -52.74
N GLN A 482 -42.85 13.03 -52.98
CA GLN A 482 -42.74 14.37 -52.43
C GLN A 482 -43.04 14.50 -50.95
N GLY A 483 -42.30 15.41 -50.27
CA GLY A 483 -42.86 16.37 -49.29
C GLY A 483 -42.99 15.86 -47.85
N HIS A 484 -42.21 16.34 -46.95
CA HIS A 484 -42.55 17.17 -45.81
C HIS A 484 -41.38 17.32 -44.81
N THR A 485 -41.23 18.53 -44.40
CA THR A 485 -40.34 19.01 -43.29
C THR A 485 -40.57 18.27 -41.98
N GLY A 486 -39.48 17.85 -41.31
CA GLY A 486 -39.55 17.23 -39.97
C GLY A 486 -38.18 16.88 -39.40
N THR A 487 -37.77 17.67 -38.49
CA THR A 487 -36.61 17.65 -37.62
C THR A 487 -36.06 16.28 -37.16
N SER A 488 -34.78 16.13 -37.37
CA SER A 488 -33.75 15.48 -36.54
C SER A 488 -34.20 14.69 -35.28
N ASN A 489 -34.20 13.33 -35.37
CA ASN A 489 -34.13 12.46 -34.19
C ASN A 489 -33.74 10.99 -34.49
N ASN A 490 -33.07 10.66 -35.59
CA ASN A 490 -32.85 9.26 -36.00
C ASN A 490 -31.40 8.72 -35.78
N CYS A 491 -30.64 9.28 -34.86
CA CYS A 491 -29.28 8.72 -34.58
C CYS A 491 -29.19 7.89 -33.28
N LEU A 492 -30.24 7.83 -32.48
CA LEU A 492 -30.27 7.12 -31.19
C LEU A 492 -30.93 5.73 -31.29
N GLU A 493 -31.83 5.51 -32.22
CA GLU A 493 -32.51 4.22 -32.34
C GLU A 493 -31.70 3.15 -33.07
N ALA A 494 -30.83 3.49 -33.99
CA ALA A 494 -29.94 2.54 -34.66
C ALA A 494 -28.91 1.92 -33.74
N THR A 495 -28.54 2.60 -32.66
CA THR A 495 -27.56 2.08 -31.67
C THR A 495 -28.23 1.18 -30.64
N LEU A 496 -29.52 1.31 -30.42
CA LEU A 496 -30.30 0.48 -29.48
C LEU A 496 -30.73 -0.86 -30.09
N MET A 497 -30.91 -0.94 -31.39
CA MET A 497 -31.22 -2.22 -32.08
C MET A 497 -30.02 -3.16 -32.14
N MET A 498 -28.81 -2.66 -32.37
CA MET A 498 -27.59 -3.51 -32.36
C MET A 498 -27.25 -4.13 -31.00
N VAL A 499 -27.74 -3.57 -29.90
CA VAL A 499 -27.53 -4.12 -28.57
C VAL A 499 -28.55 -5.18 -28.19
N ARG A 500 -29.75 -5.17 -28.82
CA ARG A 500 -30.75 -6.20 -28.58
C ARG A 500 -30.47 -7.51 -29.30
N GLU A 501 -29.97 -7.48 -30.52
CA GLU A 501 -29.67 -8.69 -31.30
C GLU A 501 -28.49 -9.51 -30.76
N THR A 502 -27.58 -8.92 -29.95
CA THR A 502 -26.47 -9.63 -29.33
C THR A 502 -26.81 -10.29 -27.99
N LEU A 503 -27.98 -10.06 -27.43
CA LEU A 503 -28.43 -10.66 -26.17
C LEU A 503 -29.35 -11.88 -26.34
N ASP A 504 -30.02 -12.01 -27.51
CA ASP A 504 -30.95 -13.11 -27.75
C ASP A 504 -30.31 -14.37 -28.37
N SER A 505 -29.03 -14.34 -28.75
CA SER A 505 -28.32 -15.47 -29.38
C SER A 505 -27.57 -16.40 -28.43
N ARG A 506 -27.75 -16.30 -27.10
CA ARG A 506 -27.17 -17.27 -26.16
C ARG A 506 -28.27 -18.06 -25.47
N GLY A 507 -28.67 -19.14 -26.14
CA GLY A 507 -29.54 -20.18 -25.60
C GLY A 507 -28.99 -20.77 -24.33
N SER A 508 -29.89 -21.05 -23.39
CA SER A 508 -29.65 -21.78 -22.15
C SER A 508 -29.18 -23.22 -22.44
N PRO A 509 -28.20 -23.73 -21.71
CA PRO A 509 -28.04 -25.18 -21.60
C PRO A 509 -28.85 -25.71 -20.42
N THR A 510 -29.56 -26.76 -20.69
CA THR A 510 -30.19 -27.71 -19.76
C THR A 510 -29.22 -28.21 -18.69
#